data_3bc2213e8bded3a1af3e9d5b01222fd3
#
_entry.id   3bc2213e8bded3a1af3e9d5b01222fd3
#
_cell.length_a   1.000
_cell.length_b   1.000
_cell.length_c   1.000
_cell.angle_alpha   90.00
_cell.angle_beta   90.00
_cell.angle_gamma   90.00
#
_symmetry.space_group_name_H-M   'P 1'
#
loop_
_entity.id
_entity.type
_entity.pdbx_description
1 polymer ?
#
loop_
_entity_poly.entity_id
_entity_poly.type
_entity_poly.pdbx_seq_one_letter_code
_entity_poly.pdbx_strand_id
1 'polypeptide(L)'
;MVLAFILLVLVIVFVFYWKIQAVRSKCLDASFYRRRVGERNKIRIAVMCDDAILMRPFDDVGMVKKWDLPLETYVGANETIECALLRMASTLGEIKVEDIRFCLKHRSDYMSRRGVVYLFLVYCSDDIVKKWKGCEDCALWNVDSIDGKLDQGVFGDMFIEEYPHIRFTMDTWKGVSDGEFGLPYD
;
A
#
# COMPACT_ATOMS: atom_id res chain seq x y z
N MET A 1 -20.14 29.97 44.74
CA MET A 1 -20.23 28.58 44.31
C MET A 1 -20.60 28.43 42.84
N VAL A 2 -21.65 29.08 42.34
CA VAL A 2 -22.11 28.95 40.93
C VAL A 2 -21.04 29.36 39.89
N LEU A 3 -20.30 30.41 40.13
CA LEU A 3 -19.24 30.91 39.21
C LEU A 3 -18.09 29.91 39.10
N ALA A 4 -17.68 29.28 40.19
CA ALA A 4 -16.63 28.26 40.20
C ALA A 4 -17.05 27.00 39.43
N PHE A 5 -18.32 26.60 39.49
CA PHE A 5 -18.85 25.48 38.74
C PHE A 5 -18.89 25.75 37.24
N ILE A 6 -19.31 26.95 36.83
CA ILE A 6 -19.32 27.37 35.43
C ILE A 6 -17.88 27.38 34.85
N LEU A 7 -16.91 27.89 35.61
CA LEU A 7 -15.50 27.91 35.20
C LEU A 7 -14.94 26.47 35.03
N LEU A 8 -15.29 25.57 35.95
CA LEU A 8 -14.88 24.17 35.84
C LEU A 8 -15.45 23.49 34.60
N VAL A 9 -16.73 23.70 34.28
CA VAL A 9 -17.38 23.15 33.10
C VAL A 9 -16.72 23.68 31.83
N LEU A 10 -16.41 25.00 31.76
CA LEU A 10 -15.72 25.60 30.63
C LEU A 10 -14.31 25.02 30.41
N VAL A 11 -13.56 24.79 31.50
CA VAL A 11 -12.23 24.15 31.41
C VAL A 11 -12.34 22.71 30.89
N ILE A 12 -13.31 21.95 31.37
CA ILE A 12 -13.53 20.57 30.91
C ILE A 12 -13.89 20.54 29.41
N VAL A 13 -14.81 21.42 28.98
CA VAL A 13 -15.20 21.54 27.57
C VAL A 13 -14.01 21.96 26.71
N PHE A 14 -13.19 22.90 27.19
CA PHE A 14 -12.00 23.37 26.47
C PHE A 14 -10.93 22.24 26.34
N VAL A 15 -10.69 21.47 27.42
CA VAL A 15 -9.75 20.34 27.38
C VAL A 15 -10.26 19.22 26.45
N PHE A 16 -11.57 18.94 26.48
CA PHE A 16 -12.18 17.98 25.54
C PHE A 16 -12.09 18.48 24.09
N TYR A 17 -12.39 19.75 23.85
CA TYR A 17 -12.27 20.35 22.53
C TYR A 17 -10.82 20.30 22.01
N TRP A 18 -9.85 20.61 22.90
CA TRP A 18 -8.42 20.51 22.52
C TRP A 18 -7.97 19.08 22.26
N LYS A 19 -8.39 18.10 23.08
CA LYS A 19 -8.12 16.68 22.81
C LYS A 19 -8.73 16.22 21.48
N ILE A 20 -9.96 16.61 21.19
CA ILE A 20 -10.61 16.31 19.91
C ILE A 20 -9.87 16.97 18.76
N GLN A 21 -9.42 18.21 18.90
CA GLN A 21 -8.61 18.91 17.91
C GLN A 21 -7.21 18.28 17.76
N ALA A 22 -6.58 17.85 18.84
CA ALA A 22 -5.28 17.16 18.81
C ALA A 22 -5.38 15.75 18.20
N VAL A 23 -6.49 15.03 18.45
CA VAL A 23 -6.77 13.76 17.75
C VAL A 23 -7.13 14.03 16.28
N ARG A 24 -7.92 15.05 16.00
CA ARG A 24 -8.16 15.50 14.62
C ARG A 24 -6.90 15.98 13.92
N SER A 25 -5.97 16.66 14.59
CA SER A 25 -4.71 17.09 13.96
C SER A 25 -3.76 15.90 13.76
N LYS A 26 -3.74 14.91 14.66
CA LYS A 26 -3.02 13.65 14.43
C LYS A 26 -3.69 12.78 13.33
N CYS A 27 -5.01 12.80 13.22
CA CYS A 27 -5.70 12.27 12.06
C CYS A 27 -5.61 13.20 10.85
N LEU A 28 -5.33 14.50 11.02
CA LEU A 28 -5.21 15.56 9.99
C LEU A 28 -3.76 15.86 9.59
N ASP A 29 -2.78 15.16 10.12
CA ASP A 29 -1.61 14.83 9.31
C ASP A 29 -2.02 13.92 8.12
N ALA A 30 -3.24 13.38 8.14
CA ALA A 30 -4.07 13.16 6.96
C ALA A 30 -4.34 14.42 6.11
N SER A 31 -4.01 15.64 6.53
CA SER A 31 -3.96 16.83 5.64
C SER A 31 -2.86 16.69 4.58
N PHE A 32 -1.90 15.85 4.83
CA PHE A 32 -1.00 15.33 3.82
C PHE A 32 -1.76 14.65 2.65
N TYR A 33 -2.98 14.21 2.89
CA TYR A 33 -3.88 13.58 1.94
C TYR A 33 -5.00 14.48 1.44
N ARG A 34 -4.93 15.81 1.70
CA ARG A 34 -5.89 16.75 1.12
C ARG A 34 -5.73 16.69 -0.39
N ARG A 35 -6.70 16.04 -1.00
CA ARG A 35 -6.90 15.95 -2.43
C ARG A 35 -6.87 17.37 -3.02
N ARG A 36 -5.83 17.70 -3.77
CA ARG A 36 -5.93 18.78 -4.73
C ARG A 36 -6.95 18.36 -5.78
N VAL A 37 -7.85 19.26 -6.15
CA VAL A 37 -8.84 18.99 -7.19
C VAL A 37 -8.11 18.45 -8.43
N GLY A 38 -8.40 17.22 -8.82
CA GLY A 38 -7.76 16.52 -9.96
C GLY A 38 -6.66 15.51 -9.62
N GLU A 39 -6.14 15.47 -8.39
CA GLU A 39 -5.19 14.42 -7.97
C GLU A 39 -5.97 13.19 -7.47
N ARG A 40 -5.61 12.01 -7.95
CA ARG A 40 -6.15 10.74 -7.46
C ARG A 40 -5.06 9.95 -6.80
N ASN A 41 -5.25 9.63 -5.53
CA ASN A 41 -4.40 8.67 -4.84
C ASN A 41 -4.72 7.26 -5.33
N LYS A 42 -3.70 6.51 -5.68
CA LYS A 42 -3.78 5.13 -6.13
C LYS A 42 -3.02 4.23 -5.15
N ILE A 43 -3.58 3.09 -4.86
CA ILE A 43 -2.90 2.03 -4.11
C ILE A 43 -2.54 0.93 -5.09
N ARG A 44 -1.32 0.44 -4.99
CA ARG A 44 -0.85 -0.77 -5.66
C ARG A 44 -0.34 -1.74 -4.61
N ILE A 45 -0.61 -3.02 -4.82
CA ILE A 45 -0.20 -4.08 -3.90
C ILE A 45 0.61 -5.12 -4.67
N ALA A 46 1.86 -5.30 -4.24
CA ALA A 46 2.67 -6.45 -4.61
C ALA A 46 2.32 -7.61 -3.66
N VAL A 47 1.83 -8.71 -4.20
CA VAL A 47 1.53 -9.92 -3.44
C VAL A 47 2.72 -10.84 -3.52
N MET A 48 3.33 -11.11 -2.37
CA MET A 48 4.47 -12.00 -2.21
C MET A 48 4.00 -13.36 -1.67
N CYS A 49 4.51 -14.43 -2.29
CA CYS A 49 4.38 -15.80 -1.82
C CYS A 49 5.75 -16.45 -1.89
N ASP A 50 6.35 -16.77 -0.74
CA ASP A 50 7.74 -17.20 -0.62
C ASP A 50 8.71 -16.22 -1.34
N ASP A 51 9.43 -16.68 -2.35
CA ASP A 51 10.35 -15.91 -3.18
C ASP A 51 9.74 -15.50 -4.52
N ALA A 52 8.43 -15.43 -4.61
CA ALA A 52 7.74 -15.10 -5.84
C ALA A 52 6.75 -13.93 -5.65
N ILE A 53 6.53 -13.19 -6.71
CA ILE A 53 5.58 -12.09 -6.78
C ILE A 53 4.46 -12.48 -7.75
N LEU A 54 3.21 -12.25 -7.33
CA LEU A 54 2.06 -12.45 -8.19
C LEU A 54 1.99 -11.35 -9.24
N MET A 55 1.98 -11.74 -10.51
CA MET A 55 1.98 -10.85 -11.66
C MET A 55 0.79 -11.13 -12.57
N ARG A 56 0.29 -10.09 -13.22
CA ARG A 56 -0.78 -10.16 -14.22
C ARG A 56 -0.25 -9.72 -15.58
N PRO A 57 -0.53 -10.47 -16.66
CA PRO A 57 -0.23 -10.00 -18.01
C PRO A 57 -1.20 -8.87 -18.40
N PHE A 58 -0.71 -7.91 -19.15
CA PHE A 58 -1.52 -6.88 -19.78
C PHE A 58 -1.00 -6.59 -21.19
N ASP A 59 -1.89 -6.14 -22.06
CA ASP A 59 -1.52 -5.76 -23.42
C ASP A 59 -1.03 -4.31 -23.43
N ASP A 60 0.23 -4.11 -23.80
CA ASP A 60 0.82 -2.79 -24.02
C ASP A 60 0.54 -2.30 -25.45
N VAL A 61 0.74 -1.02 -25.67
CA VAL A 61 0.61 -0.39 -26.99
C VAL A 61 1.59 -1.08 -27.96
N GLY A 62 1.06 -1.86 -28.91
CA GLY A 62 1.87 -2.62 -29.87
C GLY A 62 1.73 -4.14 -29.80
N MET A 63 0.76 -4.68 -29.07
CA MET A 63 0.44 -6.12 -28.92
C MET A 63 1.54 -6.94 -28.22
N VAL A 64 2.42 -6.32 -27.47
CA VAL A 64 3.40 -7.02 -26.65
C VAL A 64 2.76 -7.24 -25.26
N LYS A 65 2.62 -8.50 -24.85
CA LYS A 65 2.21 -8.83 -23.50
C LYS A 65 3.32 -8.46 -22.52
N LYS A 66 3.01 -7.56 -21.60
CA LYS A 66 3.86 -7.21 -20.46
C LYS A 66 3.22 -7.69 -19.16
N TRP A 67 4.03 -7.77 -18.11
CA TRP A 67 3.59 -8.18 -16.77
C TRP A 67 3.64 -7.00 -15.81
N ASP A 68 2.63 -6.91 -14.95
CA ASP A 68 2.53 -5.88 -13.90
C ASP A 68 1.80 -6.43 -12.67
N LEU A 69 1.75 -5.65 -11.60
CA LEU A 69 1.04 -6.01 -10.38
C LEU A 69 -0.46 -6.13 -10.64
N PRO A 70 -1.11 -7.21 -10.17
CA PRO A 70 -2.53 -7.44 -10.44
C PRO A 70 -3.46 -6.56 -9.62
N LEU A 71 -3.01 -6.10 -8.45
CA LEU A 71 -3.84 -5.39 -7.48
C LEU A 71 -3.55 -3.92 -7.47
N GLU A 72 -4.51 -3.14 -7.97
CA GLU A 72 -4.48 -1.69 -7.92
C GLU A 72 -5.87 -1.09 -7.76
N THR A 73 -6.00 -0.01 -7.00
CA THR A 73 -7.26 0.70 -6.81
C THR A 73 -7.04 2.18 -6.55
N TYR A 74 -8.07 2.98 -6.82
CA TYR A 74 -8.09 4.38 -6.42
C TYR A 74 -8.71 4.52 -5.03
N VAL A 75 -8.15 5.45 -4.25
CA VAL A 75 -8.73 5.85 -2.97
C VAL A 75 -10.01 6.64 -3.22
N GLY A 76 -11.10 6.23 -2.62
CA GLY A 76 -12.42 6.87 -2.74
C GLY A 76 -12.44 8.30 -2.17
N ALA A 77 -13.47 9.10 -2.49
CA ALA A 77 -13.54 10.52 -2.11
C ALA A 77 -13.52 10.75 -0.59
N ASN A 78 -14.13 9.84 0.17
CA ASN A 78 -14.25 9.88 1.64
C ASN A 78 -13.53 8.69 2.28
N GLU A 79 -12.61 8.06 1.58
CA GLU A 79 -11.89 6.89 2.01
C GLU A 79 -10.47 7.27 2.43
N THR A 80 -9.97 6.67 3.52
CA THR A 80 -8.56 6.76 3.90
C THR A 80 -7.74 5.76 3.08
N ILE A 81 -6.42 5.97 3.01
CA ILE A 81 -5.51 5.01 2.35
C ILE A 81 -5.60 3.65 3.02
N GLU A 82 -5.66 3.63 4.35
CA GLU A 82 -5.78 2.40 5.12
C GLU A 82 -7.07 1.63 4.77
N CYS A 83 -8.23 2.32 4.72
CA CYS A 83 -9.48 1.68 4.33
C CYS A 83 -9.43 1.13 2.90
N ALA A 84 -8.85 1.89 1.96
CA ALA A 84 -8.70 1.44 0.58
C ALA A 84 -7.74 0.25 0.46
N LEU A 85 -6.63 0.25 1.24
CA LEU A 85 -5.68 -0.84 1.32
C LEU A 85 -6.34 -2.11 1.86
N LEU A 86 -7.03 -2.02 2.99
CA LEU A 86 -7.70 -3.17 3.61
C LEU A 86 -8.82 -3.71 2.71
N ARG A 87 -9.59 -2.84 2.07
CA ARG A 87 -10.61 -3.23 1.08
C ARG A 87 -9.99 -3.99 -0.09
N MET A 88 -8.83 -3.55 -0.60
CA MET A 88 -8.15 -4.25 -1.68
C MET A 88 -7.52 -5.55 -1.19
N ALA A 89 -6.83 -5.56 -0.06
CA ALA A 89 -6.20 -6.75 0.51
C ALA A 89 -7.25 -7.83 0.85
N SER A 90 -8.44 -7.45 1.31
CA SER A 90 -9.53 -8.39 1.62
C SER A 90 -10.02 -9.18 0.39
N THR A 91 -9.73 -8.73 -0.83
CA THR A 91 -10.03 -9.51 -2.04
C THR A 91 -9.17 -10.77 -2.17
N LEU A 92 -8.03 -10.80 -1.51
CA LEU A 92 -7.15 -11.98 -1.43
C LEU A 92 -7.65 -13.01 -0.39
N GLY A 93 -8.48 -12.60 0.56
CA GLY A 93 -8.96 -13.41 1.68
C GLY A 93 -8.66 -12.75 3.02
N GLU A 94 -8.49 -13.54 4.06
CA GLU A 94 -8.11 -13.04 5.39
C GLU A 94 -6.62 -12.68 5.42
N ILE A 95 -6.32 -11.40 5.25
CA ILE A 95 -4.97 -10.84 5.36
C ILE A 95 -4.87 -10.11 6.70
N LYS A 96 -3.84 -10.43 7.47
CA LYS A 96 -3.55 -9.73 8.72
C LYS A 96 -2.77 -8.46 8.44
N VAL A 97 -2.97 -7.44 9.27
CA VAL A 97 -2.23 -6.16 9.14
C VAL A 97 -0.72 -6.35 9.27
N GLU A 98 -0.29 -7.32 10.08
CA GLU A 98 1.12 -7.71 10.24
C GLU A 98 1.76 -8.28 8.98
N ASP A 99 0.95 -8.77 8.03
CA ASP A 99 1.39 -9.28 6.74
C ASP A 99 1.46 -8.19 5.66
N ILE A 100 1.31 -6.92 6.04
CA ILE A 100 1.34 -5.78 5.12
C ILE A 100 2.53 -4.89 5.46
N ARG A 101 3.30 -4.51 4.44
CA ARG A 101 4.41 -3.56 4.56
C ARG A 101 4.27 -2.43 3.55
N PHE A 102 4.59 -1.24 3.98
CA PHE A 102 4.71 -0.09 3.07
C PHE A 102 6.06 -0.12 2.36
N CYS A 103 6.05 -0.02 1.03
CA CYS A 103 7.27 -0.02 0.22
C CYS A 103 7.68 1.38 -0.22
N LEU A 104 6.76 2.09 -0.88
CA LEU A 104 7.08 3.32 -1.59
C LEU A 104 5.87 4.23 -1.70
N LYS A 105 6.15 5.54 -1.72
CA LYS A 105 5.21 6.57 -2.15
C LYS A 105 5.88 7.39 -3.23
N HIS A 106 5.30 7.41 -4.43
CA HIS A 106 5.83 8.19 -5.54
C HIS A 106 4.73 8.94 -6.30
N ARG A 107 5.12 9.89 -7.13
CA ARG A 107 4.22 10.54 -8.07
C ARG A 107 4.25 9.75 -9.36
N SER A 108 3.08 9.44 -9.90
CA SER A 108 2.96 8.84 -11.22
C SER A 108 2.57 9.92 -12.22
N ASP A 109 3.45 10.17 -13.18
CA ASP A 109 3.17 11.02 -14.33
C ASP A 109 2.53 10.24 -15.50
N TYR A 110 2.42 8.92 -15.35
CA TYR A 110 1.90 7.99 -16.37
C TYR A 110 0.44 8.16 -16.71
N MET A 111 -0.31 8.91 -15.92
CA MET A 111 -1.70 9.18 -16.23
C MET A 111 -1.87 10.68 -16.51
N SER A 112 -2.73 11.03 -17.46
CA SER A 112 -3.14 12.40 -17.79
C SER A 112 -3.65 13.22 -16.61
N ARG A 113 -3.61 12.67 -15.39
CA ARG A 113 -3.94 13.27 -14.10
C ARG A 113 -2.86 12.92 -13.10
N ARG A 114 -2.12 13.92 -12.67
CA ARG A 114 -1.14 13.81 -11.59
C ARG A 114 -1.77 13.13 -10.38
N GLY A 115 -1.17 12.05 -9.91
CA GLY A 115 -1.63 11.30 -8.75
C GLY A 115 -0.44 10.83 -7.92
N VAL A 116 -0.75 10.45 -6.68
CA VAL A 116 0.22 9.80 -5.79
C VAL A 116 -0.10 8.33 -5.72
N VAL A 117 0.91 7.51 -5.96
CA VAL A 117 0.85 6.05 -5.83
C VAL A 117 1.44 5.65 -4.49
N TYR A 118 0.74 4.80 -3.78
CA TYR A 118 1.17 4.15 -2.55
C TYR A 118 1.33 2.67 -2.84
N LEU A 119 2.55 2.19 -2.76
CA LEU A 119 2.89 0.79 -2.99
C LEU A 119 3.04 0.06 -1.66
N PHE A 120 2.37 -1.07 -1.55
CA PHE A 120 2.44 -1.97 -0.40
C PHE A 120 2.84 -3.36 -0.86
N LEU A 121 3.54 -4.07 0.02
CA LEU A 121 3.83 -5.49 -0.09
C LEU A 121 2.92 -6.24 0.86
N VAL A 122 2.27 -7.29 0.38
CA VAL A 122 1.43 -8.18 1.18
C VAL A 122 1.95 -9.59 1.05
N TYR A 123 2.26 -10.23 2.19
CA TYR A 123 2.63 -11.63 2.23
C TYR A 123 1.38 -12.50 2.25
N CYS A 124 1.32 -13.48 1.37
CA CYS A 124 0.25 -14.46 1.30
C CYS A 124 0.83 -15.87 1.23
N SER A 125 0.17 -16.82 1.88
CA SER A 125 0.47 -18.23 1.66
C SER A 125 0.05 -18.68 0.24
N ASP A 126 0.71 -19.69 -0.26
CA ASP A 126 0.44 -20.28 -1.57
C ASP A 126 -1.04 -20.70 -1.75
N ASP A 127 -1.67 -21.18 -0.68
CA ASP A 127 -3.10 -21.55 -0.67
C ASP A 127 -4.04 -20.35 -0.92
N ILE A 128 -3.69 -19.17 -0.42
CA ILE A 128 -4.47 -17.94 -0.64
C ILE A 128 -4.35 -17.54 -2.11
N VAL A 129 -3.13 -17.52 -2.63
CA VAL A 129 -2.87 -17.14 -4.03
C VAL A 129 -3.57 -18.08 -5.00
N LYS A 130 -3.52 -19.40 -4.77
CA LYS A 130 -4.20 -20.41 -5.62
C LYS A 130 -5.72 -20.31 -5.58
N LYS A 131 -6.30 -19.88 -4.46
CA LYS A 131 -7.75 -19.71 -4.30
C LYS A 131 -8.26 -18.38 -4.84
N TRP A 132 -7.36 -17.42 -5.03
CA TRP A 132 -7.76 -16.09 -5.50
C TRP A 132 -8.19 -16.12 -6.97
N LYS A 133 -9.44 -15.73 -7.21
CA LYS A 133 -10.07 -15.73 -8.53
C LYS A 133 -10.09 -14.35 -9.20
N GLY A 134 -9.37 -13.39 -8.63
CA GLY A 134 -9.39 -12.01 -9.14
C GLY A 134 -8.69 -11.81 -10.48
N CYS A 135 -7.94 -12.83 -10.95
CA CYS A 135 -7.26 -12.79 -12.23
C CYS A 135 -7.03 -14.24 -12.73
N GLU A 136 -7.58 -14.56 -13.90
CA GLU A 136 -7.43 -15.91 -14.49
C GLU A 136 -6.05 -16.17 -15.06
N ASP A 137 -5.36 -15.12 -15.55
CA ASP A 137 -4.06 -15.22 -16.23
C ASP A 137 -2.88 -14.83 -15.31
N CYS A 138 -3.09 -14.67 -14.02
CA CYS A 138 -2.03 -14.32 -13.09
C CYS A 138 -1.06 -15.49 -12.89
N ALA A 139 0.22 -15.18 -12.76
CA ALA A 139 1.28 -16.12 -12.48
C ALA A 139 2.20 -15.65 -11.38
N LEU A 140 2.73 -16.58 -10.59
CA LEU A 140 3.81 -16.32 -9.65
C LEU A 140 5.14 -16.28 -10.42
N TRP A 141 5.82 -15.15 -10.32
CA TRP A 141 7.15 -14.95 -10.87
C TRP A 141 8.19 -14.99 -9.77
N ASN A 142 9.10 -15.94 -9.84
CA ASN A 142 10.24 -15.99 -8.93
C ASN A 142 11.12 -14.74 -9.10
N VAL A 143 11.60 -14.21 -8.00
CA VAL A 143 12.39 -12.97 -7.94
C VAL A 143 13.64 -13.04 -8.81
N ASP A 144 14.36 -14.16 -8.81
CA ASP A 144 15.56 -14.33 -9.65
C ASP A 144 15.20 -14.29 -11.15
N SER A 145 14.01 -14.80 -11.51
CA SER A 145 13.51 -14.73 -12.88
C SER A 145 13.12 -13.30 -13.28
N ILE A 146 12.63 -12.50 -12.33
CA ILE A 146 12.35 -11.08 -12.54
C ILE A 146 13.67 -10.33 -12.74
N ASP A 147 14.63 -10.51 -11.84
CA ASP A 147 15.96 -9.87 -11.89
C ASP A 147 16.65 -10.12 -13.24
N GLY A 148 16.58 -11.36 -13.74
CA GLY A 148 17.18 -11.73 -15.04
C GLY A 148 16.46 -11.18 -16.28
N LYS A 149 15.28 -10.55 -16.12
CA LYS A 149 14.44 -10.09 -17.25
C LYS A 149 14.04 -8.62 -17.18
N LEU A 150 14.48 -7.88 -16.19
CA LEU A 150 14.12 -6.46 -16.02
C LEU A 150 14.38 -5.62 -17.26
N ASP A 151 15.52 -5.82 -17.90
CA ASP A 151 15.97 -5.06 -19.08
C ASP A 151 15.43 -5.60 -20.41
N GLN A 152 14.61 -6.65 -20.38
CA GLN A 152 14.13 -7.32 -21.60
C GLN A 152 12.76 -6.79 -22.09
N GLY A 153 12.22 -5.74 -21.47
CA GLY A 153 10.92 -5.18 -21.85
C GLY A 153 9.71 -6.09 -21.54
N VAL A 154 9.91 -7.08 -20.68
CA VAL A 154 8.87 -8.07 -20.26
C VAL A 154 7.90 -7.46 -19.28
N PHE A 155 8.31 -6.44 -18.52
CA PHE A 155 7.52 -5.82 -17.45
C PHE A 155 7.03 -4.43 -17.84
N GLY A 156 5.95 -3.99 -17.18
CA GLY A 156 5.44 -2.63 -17.30
C GLY A 156 6.41 -1.63 -16.68
N ASP A 157 6.49 -0.43 -17.27
CA ASP A 157 7.45 0.59 -16.86
C ASP A 157 7.26 0.99 -15.40
N MET A 158 6.01 1.08 -14.92
CA MET A 158 5.71 1.37 -13.52
C MET A 158 6.22 0.27 -12.58
N PHE A 159 6.07 -0.99 -12.96
CA PHE A 159 6.61 -2.11 -12.18
C PHE A 159 8.14 -2.06 -12.13
N ILE A 160 8.81 -1.75 -13.24
CA ILE A 160 10.27 -1.64 -13.30
C ILE A 160 10.77 -0.56 -12.31
N GLU A 161 10.09 0.59 -12.24
CA GLU A 161 10.42 1.66 -11.30
C GLU A 161 10.16 1.26 -9.83
N GLU A 162 9.11 0.47 -9.57
CA GLU A 162 8.68 0.06 -8.23
C GLU A 162 9.47 -1.16 -7.70
N TYR A 163 9.96 -2.02 -8.59
CA TYR A 163 10.55 -3.31 -8.24
C TYR A 163 11.76 -3.23 -7.29
N PRO A 164 12.71 -2.29 -7.41
CA PRO A 164 13.82 -2.17 -6.45
C PRO A 164 13.33 -1.97 -5.01
N HIS A 165 12.22 -1.24 -4.82
CA HIS A 165 11.64 -1.00 -3.51
C HIS A 165 10.89 -2.22 -2.98
N ILE A 166 10.21 -2.96 -3.86
CA ILE A 166 9.59 -4.25 -3.52
C ILE A 166 10.69 -5.22 -3.06
N ARG A 167 11.75 -5.35 -3.85
CA ARG A 167 12.88 -6.24 -3.57
C ARG A 167 13.53 -5.92 -2.23
N PHE A 168 13.84 -4.65 -1.98
CA PHE A 168 14.39 -4.19 -0.71
C PHE A 168 13.47 -4.53 0.47
N THR A 169 12.15 -4.31 0.31
CA THR A 169 11.18 -4.60 1.37
C THR A 169 11.08 -6.10 1.65
N MET A 170 11.12 -6.94 0.61
CA MET A 170 11.13 -8.40 0.74
C MET A 170 12.36 -8.88 1.52
N ASP A 171 13.55 -8.42 1.13
CA ASP A 171 14.81 -8.83 1.75
C ASP A 171 14.88 -8.38 3.22
N THR A 172 14.43 -7.16 3.52
CA THR A 172 14.35 -6.65 4.90
C THR A 172 13.35 -7.46 5.73
N TRP A 173 12.21 -7.83 5.15
CA TRP A 173 11.19 -8.62 5.86
C TRP A 173 11.69 -10.03 6.20
N LYS A 174 12.37 -10.68 5.28
CA LYS A 174 13.00 -11.99 5.52
C LYS A 174 14.03 -11.91 6.63
N GLY A 175 14.92 -10.91 6.60
CA GLY A 175 15.92 -10.72 7.65
C GLY A 175 15.32 -10.56 9.05
N VAL A 176 14.14 -9.91 9.17
CA VAL A 176 13.41 -9.80 10.45
C VAL A 176 12.83 -11.14 10.87
N SER A 177 12.26 -11.93 9.95
CA SER A 177 11.67 -13.25 10.27
C SER A 177 12.74 -14.26 10.69
N ASP A 178 13.94 -14.16 10.11
CA ASP A 178 15.06 -15.03 10.42
C ASP A 178 15.84 -14.62 11.69
N GLY A 179 15.39 -13.55 12.38
CA GLY A 179 15.97 -13.10 13.64
C GLY A 179 17.31 -12.36 13.51
N GLU A 180 17.76 -12.07 12.29
CA GLU A 180 19.02 -11.37 12.03
C GLU A 180 18.96 -9.86 12.30
N PHE A 181 17.76 -9.28 12.31
CA PHE A 181 17.54 -7.88 12.66
C PHE A 181 16.79 -7.79 13.98
N GLY A 182 17.52 -7.84 15.08
CA GLY A 182 17.00 -7.33 16.34
C GLY A 182 16.70 -5.85 16.19
N LEU A 183 15.42 -5.49 16.16
CA LEU A 183 15.04 -4.08 16.22
C LEU A 183 15.50 -3.54 17.58
N PRO A 184 16.25 -2.43 17.61
CA PRO A 184 16.56 -1.76 18.87
C PRO A 184 15.32 -0.97 19.30
N TYR A 185 14.34 -1.67 19.86
CA TYR A 185 13.23 -1.07 20.59
C TYR A 185 13.18 -1.71 21.98
N ASP A 186 14.05 -1.21 22.82
CA ASP A 186 13.87 -1.14 24.27
C ASP A 186 13.51 0.30 24.66
#